data_17252b76ec92bc95be47e6c9c4362ae2
#
_entry.id   17252b76ec92bc95be47e6c9c4362ae2
#
_cell.length_a   1.000
_cell.length_b   1.000
_cell.length_c   1.000
_cell.angle_alpha   90.00
_cell.angle_beta   90.00
_cell.angle_gamma   90.00
#
_symmetry.space_group_name_H-M   'P 1'
#
loop_
_entity.id
_entity.type
_entity.pdbx_description
1 polymer ?
#
loop_
_entity_poly.entity_id
_entity_poly.type
_entity_poly.pdbx_seq_one_letter_code
_entity_poly.pdbx_strand_id
1 'polypeptide(L)'
;FNLEAEGFDRGVHDLFGLEHLEGLAPPFTDRIEIEFIAEDASRWNSFLAGELDFIKVPVSQFDQVLQSREPPALNPDFGDRYHLLANLESGFVHTDFNMDDQRIGYHPDAGQNERNKALRCAIIKAFDWQKRNEVFYYGIGQVFPGIIPPAAPEFDPQQDASSVQRDLQGARSLLEQNGWNADNLPVLEYGFPSSVTERQMFEQFRSFLGDIGYPPGKIRPLTFATYGDYARAYLNREVMMVTTGWTMDYPDAENTVQLFYGPNVSPGSNNANYRNGEFDRLYRSSSSMQASEMRTAIYRNMNRIVIDDCVTISGVSRRLI
;
A
#
# COMPACT_ATOMS: atom_id res chain seq x y z
N PHE A 1 -35.11 -4.17 1.01
CA PHE A 1 -34.01 -3.20 1.17
C PHE A 1 -34.48 -2.04 2.05
N ASN A 2 -33.74 -1.69 3.06
CA ASN A 2 -34.01 -0.58 3.95
C ASN A 2 -32.70 0.15 4.20
N LEU A 3 -32.60 1.39 3.74
CA LEU A 3 -31.38 2.19 3.78
C LEU A 3 -30.83 2.35 5.22
N GLU A 4 -31.69 2.61 6.19
CA GLU A 4 -31.26 2.77 7.60
C GLU A 4 -30.76 1.46 8.20
N ALA A 5 -31.42 0.34 7.89
CA ALA A 5 -31.00 -0.99 8.35
C ALA A 5 -29.66 -1.43 7.72
N GLU A 6 -29.35 -0.95 6.52
CA GLU A 6 -28.05 -1.15 5.84
C GLU A 6 -26.99 -0.14 6.30
N GLY A 7 -27.31 0.72 7.25
CA GLY A 7 -26.34 1.67 7.82
C GLY A 7 -26.21 2.98 7.06
N PHE A 8 -27.09 3.30 6.13
CA PHE A 8 -27.10 4.58 5.43
C PHE A 8 -27.81 5.66 6.24
N ASP A 9 -27.15 6.79 6.42
CA ASP A 9 -27.74 8.00 6.99
C ASP A 9 -28.01 9.01 5.84
N ARG A 10 -29.29 9.33 5.61
CA ARG A 10 -29.73 10.25 4.54
C ARG A 10 -29.18 11.68 4.68
N GLY A 11 -28.75 12.06 5.87
CA GLY A 11 -28.16 13.37 6.14
C GLY A 11 -26.65 13.44 5.96
N VAL A 12 -25.98 12.30 5.85
CA VAL A 12 -24.51 12.18 5.86
C VAL A 12 -23.99 11.48 4.60
N HIS A 13 -24.67 10.43 4.14
CA HIS A 13 -24.21 9.61 3.03
C HIS A 13 -24.81 10.08 1.70
N ASP A 14 -23.97 10.11 0.67
CA ASP A 14 -24.46 10.18 -0.70
C ASP A 14 -25.08 8.82 -1.06
N LEU A 15 -26.38 8.83 -1.35
CA LEU A 15 -27.14 7.61 -1.61
C LEU A 15 -27.07 7.16 -3.07
N PHE A 16 -26.45 7.93 -3.95
CA PHE A 16 -26.28 7.62 -5.38
C PHE A 16 -27.59 7.18 -6.07
N GLY A 17 -28.73 7.72 -5.64
CA GLY A 17 -30.04 7.32 -6.14
C GLY A 17 -30.57 6.00 -5.58
N LEU A 18 -29.99 5.43 -4.54
CA LEU A 18 -30.43 4.17 -3.94
C LEU A 18 -31.83 4.25 -3.30
N GLU A 19 -32.36 5.46 -3.08
CA GLU A 19 -33.68 5.67 -2.49
C GLU A 19 -34.80 4.94 -3.25
N HIS A 20 -34.67 4.82 -4.58
CA HIS A 20 -35.64 4.10 -5.39
C HIS A 20 -35.70 2.59 -5.12
N LEU A 21 -34.68 2.04 -4.47
CA LEU A 21 -34.60 0.62 -4.09
C LEU A 21 -35.28 0.35 -2.75
N GLU A 22 -35.63 1.38 -1.98
CA GLU A 22 -36.21 1.21 -0.65
C GLU A 22 -37.55 0.47 -0.73
N GLY A 23 -37.72 -0.56 0.10
CA GLY A 23 -38.88 -1.44 0.10
C GLY A 23 -38.82 -2.57 -0.94
N LEU A 24 -37.86 -2.55 -1.87
CA LEU A 24 -37.71 -3.63 -2.85
C LEU A 24 -36.87 -4.79 -2.27
N ALA A 25 -37.02 -5.97 -2.85
CA ALA A 25 -36.20 -7.15 -2.52
C ALA A 25 -35.14 -7.37 -3.61
N PRO A 26 -33.86 -7.67 -3.23
CA PRO A 26 -32.84 -8.07 -4.21
C PRO A 26 -33.21 -9.39 -4.90
N PRO A 27 -32.68 -9.69 -6.10
CA PRO A 27 -31.70 -8.88 -6.82
C PRO A 27 -32.32 -7.67 -7.52
N PHE A 28 -31.58 -6.54 -7.57
CA PHE A 28 -32.04 -5.31 -8.24
C PHE A 28 -31.57 -5.22 -9.70
N THR A 29 -30.60 -6.05 -10.07
CA THR A 29 -30.00 -6.12 -11.41
C THR A 29 -30.15 -7.52 -11.95
N ASP A 30 -30.79 -7.67 -13.11
CA ASP A 30 -31.02 -8.97 -13.75
C ASP A 30 -29.78 -9.50 -14.47
N ARG A 31 -28.93 -8.60 -15.00
CA ARG A 31 -27.78 -8.97 -15.80
C ARG A 31 -26.64 -7.96 -15.64
N ILE A 32 -25.43 -8.48 -15.43
CA ILE A 32 -24.18 -7.72 -15.45
C ILE A 32 -23.32 -8.25 -16.61
N GLU A 33 -22.94 -7.36 -17.52
CA GLU A 33 -22.01 -7.67 -18.61
C GLU A 33 -20.66 -7.03 -18.31
N ILE A 34 -19.59 -7.80 -18.37
CA ILE A 34 -18.22 -7.34 -18.13
C ILE A 34 -17.46 -7.44 -19.43
N GLU A 35 -16.99 -6.30 -19.95
CA GLU A 35 -16.21 -6.22 -21.16
C GLU A 35 -14.73 -5.92 -20.83
N PHE A 36 -13.83 -6.71 -21.41
CA PHE A 36 -12.38 -6.51 -21.25
C PHE A 36 -11.82 -5.65 -22.38
N ILE A 37 -11.63 -4.37 -22.11
CA ILE A 37 -11.01 -3.39 -23.03
C ILE A 37 -9.63 -3.04 -22.47
N ALA A 38 -8.58 -3.54 -23.08
CA ALA A 38 -7.21 -3.40 -22.59
C ALA A 38 -6.69 -1.95 -22.63
N GLU A 39 -7.04 -1.21 -23.69
CA GLU A 39 -6.54 0.14 -23.91
C GLU A 39 -7.40 1.18 -23.20
N ASP A 40 -6.77 1.95 -22.31
CA ASP A 40 -7.44 3.00 -21.51
C ASP A 40 -8.22 4.00 -22.36
N ALA A 41 -7.66 4.45 -23.47
CA ALA A 41 -8.32 5.43 -24.35
C ALA A 41 -9.57 4.84 -25.02
N SER A 42 -9.54 3.58 -25.44
CA SER A 42 -10.69 2.89 -26.02
C SER A 42 -11.80 2.73 -25.00
N ARG A 43 -11.45 2.25 -23.79
CA ARG A 43 -12.38 2.08 -22.68
C ARG A 43 -13.04 3.39 -22.28
N TRP A 44 -12.27 4.49 -22.23
CA TRP A 44 -12.77 5.82 -21.94
C TRP A 44 -13.78 6.31 -23.00
N ASN A 45 -13.46 6.11 -24.28
CA ASN A 45 -14.34 6.50 -25.39
C ASN A 45 -15.66 5.69 -25.38
N SER A 46 -15.62 4.38 -25.12
CA SER A 46 -16.82 3.55 -24.98
C SER A 46 -17.71 4.01 -23.82
N PHE A 47 -17.12 4.42 -22.70
CA PHE A 47 -17.87 5.01 -21.59
C PHE A 47 -18.54 6.33 -21.98
N LEU A 48 -17.81 7.24 -22.62
CA LEU A 48 -18.39 8.52 -23.09
C LEU A 48 -19.48 8.34 -24.15
N ALA A 49 -19.38 7.27 -24.95
CA ALA A 49 -20.40 6.88 -25.93
C ALA A 49 -21.65 6.27 -25.28
N GLY A 50 -21.63 5.95 -23.98
CA GLY A 50 -22.73 5.30 -23.26
C GLY A 50 -22.83 3.79 -23.49
N GLU A 51 -21.73 3.18 -23.92
CA GLU A 51 -21.63 1.71 -24.11
C GLU A 51 -21.30 1.00 -22.79
N LEU A 52 -20.79 1.74 -21.81
CA LEU A 52 -20.43 1.25 -20.47
C LEU A 52 -21.13 2.11 -19.40
N ASP A 53 -21.73 1.46 -18.40
CA ASP A 53 -22.39 2.13 -17.27
C ASP A 53 -21.40 2.52 -16.17
N PHE A 54 -20.29 1.79 -16.06
CA PHE A 54 -19.29 1.97 -15.02
C PHE A 54 -17.87 1.78 -15.57
N ILE A 55 -16.95 2.63 -15.14
CA ILE A 55 -15.54 2.58 -15.53
C ILE A 55 -14.66 3.10 -14.39
N LYS A 56 -13.49 2.50 -14.22
CA LYS A 56 -12.40 3.17 -13.50
C LYS A 56 -11.82 4.26 -14.42
N VAL A 57 -11.84 5.51 -13.96
CA VAL A 57 -11.32 6.65 -14.75
C VAL A 57 -9.84 6.42 -15.05
N PRO A 58 -9.42 6.49 -16.33
CA PRO A 58 -8.01 6.43 -16.67
C PRO A 58 -7.27 7.62 -16.07
N VAL A 59 -6.07 7.35 -15.57
CA VAL A 59 -5.21 8.35 -14.94
C VAL A 59 -4.96 9.58 -15.84
N SER A 60 -4.84 9.36 -17.16
CA SER A 60 -4.68 10.43 -18.16
C SER A 60 -5.89 11.36 -18.28
N GLN A 61 -7.05 11.01 -17.71
CA GLN A 61 -8.28 11.79 -17.76
C GLN A 61 -8.57 12.54 -16.46
N PHE A 62 -7.78 12.34 -15.40
CA PHE A 62 -8.05 12.94 -14.10
C PHE A 62 -8.11 14.47 -14.11
N ASP A 63 -7.23 15.12 -14.85
CA ASP A 63 -7.22 16.60 -14.95
C ASP A 63 -8.46 17.15 -15.67
N GLN A 64 -9.09 16.35 -16.53
CA GLN A 64 -10.33 16.71 -17.21
C GLN A 64 -11.56 16.39 -16.34
N VAL A 65 -11.56 15.24 -15.67
CA VAL A 65 -12.71 14.71 -14.92
C VAL A 65 -12.85 15.38 -13.57
N LEU A 66 -11.73 15.72 -12.90
CA LEU A 66 -11.74 16.26 -11.55
C LEU A 66 -11.58 17.78 -11.53
N GLN A 67 -12.51 18.46 -10.85
CA GLN A 67 -12.39 19.87 -10.47
C GLN A 67 -11.44 20.04 -9.28
N SER A 68 -11.45 19.09 -8.33
CA SER A 68 -10.62 19.08 -7.14
C SER A 68 -10.10 17.67 -6.88
N ARG A 69 -8.89 17.58 -6.34
CA ARG A 69 -8.26 16.31 -5.96
C ARG A 69 -8.41 15.99 -4.48
N GLU A 70 -8.65 17.01 -3.64
CA GLU A 70 -8.80 16.83 -2.19
C GLU A 70 -9.82 17.83 -1.62
N PRO A 71 -11.03 17.37 -1.26
CA PRO A 71 -11.57 16.06 -1.61
C PRO A 71 -11.76 15.93 -3.12
N PRO A 72 -11.72 14.71 -3.70
CA PRO A 72 -12.02 14.51 -5.10
C PRO A 72 -13.44 14.99 -5.43
N ALA A 73 -13.56 15.87 -6.42
CA ALA A 73 -14.84 16.40 -6.87
C ALA A 73 -14.91 16.38 -8.39
N LEU A 74 -16.08 15.99 -8.92
CA LEU A 74 -16.32 15.93 -10.35
C LEU A 74 -16.32 17.32 -10.96
N ASN A 75 -15.72 17.46 -12.14
CA ASN A 75 -15.82 18.66 -12.93
C ASN A 75 -17.29 18.89 -13.32
N PRO A 76 -17.86 20.11 -13.18
CA PRO A 76 -19.24 20.42 -13.52
C PRO A 76 -19.66 19.99 -14.93
N ASP A 77 -18.76 19.99 -15.89
CA ASP A 77 -19.03 19.55 -17.27
C ASP A 77 -19.47 18.08 -17.37
N PHE A 78 -19.19 17.31 -16.34
CA PHE A 78 -19.59 15.91 -16.22
C PHE A 78 -20.77 15.69 -15.25
N GLY A 79 -21.06 16.67 -14.38
CA GLY A 79 -21.95 16.52 -13.22
C GLY A 79 -23.38 16.15 -13.55
N ASP A 80 -23.92 16.58 -14.71
CA ASP A 80 -25.30 16.28 -15.12
C ASP A 80 -25.48 14.86 -15.68
N ARG A 81 -24.37 14.19 -16.01
CA ARG A 81 -24.41 12.88 -16.70
C ARG A 81 -23.80 11.74 -15.91
N TYR A 82 -22.90 12.05 -14.99
CA TYR A 82 -22.10 11.02 -14.30
C TYR A 82 -22.04 11.27 -12.80
N HIS A 83 -21.90 10.19 -12.04
CA HIS A 83 -21.63 10.23 -10.62
C HIS A 83 -20.18 9.81 -10.37
N LEU A 84 -19.49 10.53 -9.50
CA LEU A 84 -18.13 10.22 -9.10
C LEU A 84 -18.15 9.31 -7.87
N LEU A 85 -17.59 8.11 -8.00
CA LEU A 85 -17.27 7.24 -6.89
C LEU A 85 -15.78 7.37 -6.58
N ALA A 86 -15.43 8.06 -5.51
CA ALA A 86 -14.04 8.31 -5.13
C ALA A 86 -13.72 7.62 -3.80
N ASN A 87 -13.62 6.29 -3.85
CA ASN A 87 -13.42 5.47 -2.66
C ASN A 87 -11.94 5.22 -2.38
N LEU A 88 -11.55 5.34 -1.12
CA LEU A 88 -10.26 4.88 -0.67
C LEU A 88 -10.24 3.35 -0.75
N GLU A 89 -9.19 2.78 -1.34
CA GLU A 89 -9.01 1.34 -1.42
C GLU A 89 -8.90 0.75 -0.01
N SER A 90 -9.60 -0.34 0.24
CA SER A 90 -9.52 -1.07 1.51
C SER A 90 -8.23 -1.89 1.56
N GLY A 91 -7.08 -1.21 1.49
CA GLY A 91 -5.79 -1.84 1.42
C GLY A 91 -4.65 -0.83 1.33
N PHE A 92 -3.46 -1.30 1.01
CA PHE A 92 -2.27 -0.45 0.90
C PHE A 92 -1.22 -1.06 -0.01
N VAL A 93 -0.33 -0.19 -0.50
CA VAL A 93 0.88 -0.58 -1.24
C VAL A 93 2.08 -0.50 -0.31
N HIS A 94 2.93 -1.51 -0.38
CA HIS A 94 4.13 -1.61 0.45
C HIS A 94 5.30 -2.27 -0.31
N THR A 95 6.51 -2.05 0.18
CA THR A 95 7.71 -2.73 -0.27
C THR A 95 8.38 -3.39 0.93
N ASP A 96 8.34 -4.70 0.98
CA ASP A 96 8.89 -5.49 2.07
C ASP A 96 10.38 -5.78 1.85
N PHE A 97 11.15 -5.71 2.92
CA PHE A 97 12.49 -6.27 2.94
C PHE A 97 12.41 -7.76 3.26
N ASN A 98 13.01 -8.61 2.42
CA ASN A 98 13.13 -10.03 2.73
C ASN A 98 14.08 -10.23 3.91
N MET A 99 13.52 -10.53 5.08
CA MET A 99 14.29 -10.66 6.31
C MET A 99 15.17 -11.92 6.35
N ASP A 100 14.99 -12.87 5.43
CA ASP A 100 15.90 -14.00 5.26
C ASP A 100 17.13 -13.68 4.41
N ASP A 101 17.17 -12.51 3.74
CA ASP A 101 18.37 -12.05 3.01
C ASP A 101 19.36 -11.38 3.97
N GLN A 102 20.49 -12.04 4.25
CA GLN A 102 21.48 -11.57 5.23
C GLN A 102 22.14 -10.22 4.89
N ARG A 103 22.01 -9.74 3.65
CA ARG A 103 22.53 -8.43 3.23
C ARG A 103 21.72 -7.26 3.81
N ILE A 104 20.43 -7.49 4.11
CA ILE A 104 19.50 -6.44 4.58
C ILE A 104 18.61 -6.90 5.74
N GLY A 105 18.36 -8.19 5.87
CA GLY A 105 17.51 -8.81 6.88
C GLY A 105 18.26 -9.33 8.08
N TYR A 106 17.83 -10.47 8.61
CA TYR A 106 18.45 -11.10 9.76
C TYR A 106 19.87 -11.58 9.48
N HIS A 107 20.73 -11.41 10.45
CA HIS A 107 22.11 -11.88 10.37
C HIS A 107 22.51 -12.62 11.66
N PRO A 108 23.28 -13.73 11.57
CA PRO A 108 23.74 -14.49 12.76
C PRO A 108 24.60 -13.66 13.71
N ASP A 109 25.40 -12.74 13.17
CA ASP A 109 26.14 -11.76 13.96
C ASP A 109 25.21 -10.64 14.42
N ALA A 110 25.10 -10.44 15.73
CA ALA A 110 24.21 -9.47 16.34
C ALA A 110 24.54 -8.03 15.93
N GLY A 111 25.82 -7.68 15.82
CA GLY A 111 26.25 -6.36 15.39
C GLY A 111 25.86 -6.06 13.94
N GLN A 112 26.03 -7.04 13.05
CA GLN A 112 25.59 -6.92 11.67
C GLN A 112 24.06 -6.87 11.56
N ASN A 113 23.34 -7.60 12.41
CA ASN A 113 21.88 -7.55 12.46
C ASN A 113 21.36 -6.13 12.80
N GLU A 114 21.96 -5.47 13.81
CA GLU A 114 21.65 -4.07 14.16
C GLU A 114 22.02 -3.11 13.02
N ARG A 115 23.15 -3.31 12.37
CA ARG A 115 23.54 -2.52 11.18
C ARG A 115 22.54 -2.66 10.05
N ASN A 116 22.07 -3.88 9.78
CA ASN A 116 21.03 -4.14 8.76
C ASN A 116 19.72 -3.45 9.12
N LYS A 117 19.30 -3.48 10.39
CA LYS A 117 18.13 -2.73 10.86
C LYS A 117 18.30 -1.23 10.60
N ALA A 118 19.45 -0.65 10.98
CA ALA A 118 19.73 0.76 10.73
C ALA A 118 19.71 1.12 9.24
N LEU A 119 20.19 0.22 8.37
CA LEU A 119 20.14 0.38 6.91
C LEU A 119 18.69 0.41 6.41
N ARG A 120 17.83 -0.51 6.83
CA ARG A 120 16.41 -0.52 6.47
C ARG A 120 15.71 0.75 6.93
N CYS A 121 15.93 1.16 8.19
CA CYS A 121 15.37 2.41 8.72
C CYS A 121 15.86 3.64 7.93
N ALA A 122 17.11 3.67 7.50
CA ALA A 122 17.64 4.76 6.68
C ALA A 122 16.98 4.79 5.28
N ILE A 123 16.74 3.62 4.67
CA ILE A 123 16.03 3.51 3.40
C ILE A 123 14.58 4.01 3.54
N ILE A 124 13.87 3.63 4.60
CA ILE A 124 12.50 4.10 4.87
C ILE A 124 12.48 5.62 5.04
N LYS A 125 13.38 6.19 5.84
CA LYS A 125 13.50 7.65 6.04
C LYS A 125 13.85 8.42 4.77
N ALA A 126 14.57 7.81 3.83
CA ALA A 126 14.89 8.43 2.55
C ALA A 126 13.71 8.40 1.57
N PHE A 127 12.76 7.49 1.74
CA PHE A 127 11.63 7.33 0.83
C PHE A 127 10.66 8.51 0.96
N ASP A 128 10.29 9.09 -0.18
CA ASP A 128 9.38 10.23 -0.27
C ASP A 128 7.99 9.76 -0.70
N TRP A 129 7.13 9.47 0.28
CA TRP A 129 5.76 9.03 0.03
C TRP A 129 4.91 10.12 -0.60
N GLN A 130 5.13 11.41 -0.26
CA GLN A 130 4.39 12.50 -0.88
C GLN A 130 4.71 12.59 -2.36
N LYS A 131 6.00 12.54 -2.71
CA LYS A 131 6.42 12.55 -4.10
C LYS A 131 5.99 11.30 -4.88
N ARG A 132 5.98 10.12 -4.21
CA ARG A 132 5.44 8.88 -4.78
C ARG A 132 3.94 9.03 -5.06
N ASN A 133 3.17 9.59 -4.11
CA ASN A 133 1.74 9.84 -4.24
C ASN A 133 1.45 10.83 -5.38
N GLU A 134 2.16 11.96 -5.42
CA GLU A 134 2.00 12.96 -6.49
C GLU A 134 2.21 12.37 -7.90
N VAL A 135 3.28 11.60 -8.08
CA VAL A 135 3.69 11.14 -9.43
C VAL A 135 2.89 9.94 -9.91
N PHE A 136 2.60 8.97 -9.01
CA PHE A 136 2.03 7.69 -9.41
C PHE A 136 0.58 7.46 -8.95
N TYR A 137 0.11 8.25 -7.98
CA TYR A 137 -1.26 8.16 -7.45
C TYR A 137 -1.98 9.50 -7.53
N TYR A 138 -1.50 10.43 -8.35
CA TYR A 138 -2.10 11.74 -8.63
C TYR A 138 -2.30 12.67 -7.42
N GLY A 139 -1.62 12.39 -6.32
CA GLY A 139 -1.81 13.12 -5.07
C GLY A 139 -3.13 12.83 -4.37
N ILE A 140 -3.94 11.89 -4.88
CA ILE A 140 -5.25 11.53 -4.28
C ILE A 140 -5.19 10.31 -3.37
N GLY A 141 -4.08 9.57 -3.35
CA GLY A 141 -3.86 8.51 -2.37
C GLY A 141 -3.71 9.09 -0.97
N GLN A 142 -4.09 8.34 0.03
CA GLN A 142 -3.89 8.72 1.43
C GLN A 142 -2.60 8.09 1.97
N VAL A 143 -1.62 8.94 2.31
CA VAL A 143 -0.39 8.51 2.98
C VAL A 143 -0.68 8.32 4.47
N PHE A 144 -0.22 7.20 5.04
CA PHE A 144 -0.44 6.86 6.45
C PHE A 144 0.74 6.04 7.01
N PRO A 145 1.01 6.04 8.33
CA PRO A 145 2.10 5.29 8.94
C PRO A 145 1.75 3.82 9.20
N GLY A 146 2.65 2.92 8.82
CA GLY A 146 2.57 1.49 9.14
C GLY A 146 1.68 0.66 8.21
N ILE A 147 1.01 -0.35 8.77
CA ILE A 147 0.35 -1.43 8.05
C ILE A 147 -1.17 -1.55 8.30
N ILE A 148 -1.75 -0.66 9.11
CA ILE A 148 -3.20 -0.60 9.30
C ILE A 148 -3.74 0.53 8.44
N PRO A 149 -4.39 0.23 7.30
CA PRO A 149 -4.84 1.25 6.36
C PRO A 149 -6.05 2.02 6.89
N PRO A 150 -6.30 3.25 6.40
CA PRO A 150 -7.41 4.09 6.85
C PRO A 150 -8.80 3.48 6.72
N ALA A 151 -8.98 2.47 5.86
CA ALA A 151 -10.24 1.74 5.72
C ALA A 151 -10.49 0.71 6.84
N ALA A 152 -9.48 0.39 7.66
CA ALA A 152 -9.66 -0.50 8.81
C ALA A 152 -10.24 0.26 10.01
N PRO A 153 -11.22 -0.31 10.74
CA PRO A 153 -11.80 0.33 11.94
C PRO A 153 -10.78 0.66 13.03
N GLU A 154 -9.68 -0.11 13.11
CA GLU A 154 -8.61 0.05 14.09
C GLU A 154 -7.58 1.12 13.71
N PHE A 155 -7.71 1.73 12.53
CA PHE A 155 -6.83 2.82 12.10
C PHE A 155 -6.77 3.93 13.15
N ASP A 156 -5.59 4.49 13.34
CA ASP A 156 -5.39 5.62 14.24
C ASP A 156 -5.03 6.87 13.43
N PRO A 157 -5.96 7.82 13.24
CA PRO A 157 -5.68 9.04 12.49
C PRO A 157 -4.72 9.99 13.23
N GLN A 158 -4.46 9.75 14.51
CA GLN A 158 -3.54 10.54 15.34
C GLN A 158 -2.16 9.87 15.53
N GLN A 159 -1.94 8.74 14.87
CA GLN A 159 -0.64 8.06 14.93
C GLN A 159 0.47 8.97 14.39
N ASP A 160 1.63 8.92 15.06
CA ASP A 160 2.83 9.65 14.60
C ASP A 160 3.18 9.27 13.16
N ALA A 161 3.16 10.28 12.28
CA ALA A 161 3.42 10.13 10.86
C ALA A 161 4.92 10.20 10.49
N SER A 162 5.82 10.25 11.45
CA SER A 162 7.28 10.40 11.20
C SER A 162 7.84 9.28 10.33
N SER A 163 7.27 8.08 10.39
CA SER A 163 7.71 6.93 9.58
C SER A 163 7.41 7.06 8.08
N VAL A 164 6.52 7.96 7.70
CA VAL A 164 6.18 8.25 6.30
C VAL A 164 6.63 9.64 5.85
N GLN A 165 7.25 10.40 6.74
CA GLN A 165 7.88 11.68 6.42
C GLN A 165 9.32 11.47 5.99
N ARG A 166 9.68 12.12 4.90
CA ARG A 166 11.05 12.09 4.40
C ARG A 166 12.00 12.79 5.34
N ASP A 167 13.04 12.07 5.81
CA ASP A 167 14.05 12.58 6.74
C ASP A 167 15.46 12.21 6.27
N LEU A 168 16.00 13.00 5.35
CA LEU A 168 17.33 12.76 4.76
C LEU A 168 18.46 12.91 5.78
N GLN A 169 18.33 13.81 6.75
CA GLN A 169 19.35 13.99 7.79
C GLN A 169 19.38 12.79 8.74
N GLY A 170 18.23 12.36 9.22
CA GLY A 170 18.12 11.17 10.06
C GLY A 170 18.58 9.90 9.33
N ALA A 171 18.27 9.76 8.03
CA ALA A 171 18.73 8.64 7.22
C ALA A 171 20.26 8.59 7.13
N ARG A 172 20.92 9.71 6.81
CA ARG A 172 22.39 9.79 6.75
C ARG A 172 23.03 9.53 8.11
N SER A 173 22.48 10.11 9.18
CA SER A 173 22.96 9.88 10.54
C SER A 173 22.89 8.41 10.95
N LEU A 174 21.82 7.70 10.59
CA LEU A 174 21.70 6.25 10.84
C LEU A 174 22.78 5.47 10.11
N LEU A 175 23.06 5.79 8.84
CA LEU A 175 24.12 5.13 8.09
C LEU A 175 25.48 5.34 8.73
N GLU A 176 25.85 6.60 9.02
CA GLU A 176 27.14 6.97 9.59
C GLU A 176 27.36 6.34 10.97
N GLN A 177 26.40 6.45 11.89
CA GLN A 177 26.49 5.92 13.26
C GLN A 177 26.62 4.40 13.29
N ASN A 178 26.14 3.71 12.27
CA ASN A 178 26.23 2.26 12.13
C ASN A 178 27.35 1.81 11.17
N GLY A 179 28.26 2.71 10.84
CA GLY A 179 29.46 2.40 10.06
C GLY A 179 29.19 2.06 8.58
N TRP A 180 28.04 2.48 8.04
CA TRP A 180 27.74 2.35 6.62
C TRP A 180 28.37 3.50 5.82
N ASN A 181 28.98 3.19 4.69
CA ASN A 181 29.53 4.15 3.74
C ASN A 181 29.43 3.60 2.31
N ALA A 182 29.80 4.40 1.32
CA ALA A 182 29.68 4.05 -0.09
C ALA A 182 30.39 2.74 -0.47
N ASP A 183 31.48 2.38 0.22
CA ASP A 183 32.27 1.18 -0.11
C ASP A 183 31.63 -0.10 0.44
N ASN A 184 31.07 -0.05 1.65
CA ASN A 184 30.54 -1.23 2.34
C ASN A 184 29.02 -1.41 2.29
N LEU A 185 28.24 -0.44 1.78
CA LEU A 185 26.82 -0.60 1.51
C LEU A 185 26.57 -1.81 0.59
N PRO A 186 25.59 -2.68 0.86
CA PRO A 186 25.31 -3.84 0.02
C PRO A 186 24.72 -3.43 -1.34
N VAL A 187 24.70 -4.37 -2.29
CA VAL A 187 23.90 -4.23 -3.50
C VAL A 187 22.45 -4.50 -3.13
N LEU A 188 21.57 -3.53 -3.37
CA LEU A 188 20.13 -3.68 -3.23
C LEU A 188 19.52 -4.18 -4.55
N GLU A 189 18.68 -5.20 -4.47
CA GLU A 189 17.94 -5.75 -5.58
C GLU A 189 16.45 -5.50 -5.36
N TYR A 190 15.88 -4.63 -6.20
CA TYR A 190 14.48 -4.24 -6.13
C TYR A 190 13.68 -5.03 -7.19
N GLY A 191 12.82 -5.93 -6.72
CA GLY A 191 12.04 -6.81 -7.58
C GLY A 191 10.73 -6.19 -8.05
N PHE A 192 10.40 -6.36 -9.34
CA PHE A 192 9.11 -5.95 -9.91
C PHE A 192 8.82 -6.63 -11.25
N PRO A 193 7.52 -6.78 -11.63
CA PRO A 193 7.16 -7.24 -12.96
C PRO A 193 7.45 -6.16 -13.99
N SER A 194 7.86 -6.58 -15.20
CA SER A 194 8.30 -5.67 -16.25
C SER A 194 7.13 -4.84 -16.80
N SER A 195 7.11 -3.56 -16.45
CA SER A 195 6.21 -2.54 -17.02
C SER A 195 6.93 -1.19 -17.06
N VAL A 196 6.38 -0.25 -17.83
CA VAL A 196 6.91 1.13 -17.88
C VAL A 196 6.78 1.80 -16.51
N THR A 197 5.61 1.68 -15.89
CA THR A 197 5.31 2.30 -14.59
C THR A 197 6.21 1.76 -13.48
N GLU A 198 6.37 0.44 -13.38
CA GLU A 198 7.24 -0.17 -12.37
C GLU A 198 8.71 0.24 -12.54
N ARG A 199 9.16 0.36 -13.77
CA ARG A 199 10.50 0.88 -14.07
C ARG A 199 10.66 2.34 -13.62
N GLN A 200 9.67 3.19 -13.86
CA GLN A 200 9.69 4.59 -13.41
C GLN A 200 9.65 4.67 -11.87
N MET A 201 8.86 3.82 -11.21
CA MET A 201 8.83 3.72 -9.75
C MET A 201 10.18 3.28 -9.18
N PHE A 202 10.87 2.35 -9.82
CA PHE A 202 12.23 1.94 -9.46
C PHE A 202 13.24 3.09 -9.62
N GLU A 203 13.20 3.83 -10.74
CA GLU A 203 14.11 4.97 -10.95
C GLU A 203 13.87 6.08 -9.91
N GLN A 204 12.63 6.32 -9.53
CA GLN A 204 12.31 7.24 -8.43
C GLN A 204 12.89 6.73 -7.10
N PHE A 205 12.73 5.44 -6.77
CA PHE A 205 13.33 4.83 -5.59
C PHE A 205 14.86 4.99 -5.58
N ARG A 206 15.51 4.70 -6.71
CA ARG A 206 16.96 4.89 -6.88
C ARG A 206 17.39 6.34 -6.65
N SER A 207 16.59 7.29 -7.12
CA SER A 207 16.83 8.72 -6.89
C SER A 207 16.74 9.07 -5.39
N PHE A 208 15.72 8.59 -4.69
CA PHE A 208 15.56 8.84 -3.26
C PHE A 208 16.76 8.35 -2.43
N LEU A 209 17.29 7.17 -2.76
CA LEU A 209 18.47 6.64 -2.07
C LEU A 209 19.76 7.37 -2.48
N GLY A 210 19.83 7.89 -3.69
CA GLY A 210 20.93 8.76 -4.13
C GLY A 210 21.07 10.01 -3.24
N ASP A 211 19.95 10.56 -2.77
CA ASP A 211 19.92 11.74 -1.91
C ASP A 211 20.54 11.49 -0.52
N ILE A 212 20.66 10.25 -0.08
CA ILE A 212 21.38 9.88 1.15
C ILE A 212 22.79 9.33 0.89
N GLY A 213 23.27 9.43 -0.36
CA GLY A 213 24.61 9.00 -0.72
C GLY A 213 24.74 7.52 -1.08
N TYR A 214 23.63 6.80 -1.30
CA TYR A 214 23.69 5.42 -1.77
C TYR A 214 24.23 5.39 -3.20
N PRO A 215 25.29 4.59 -3.50
CA PRO A 215 25.86 4.56 -4.85
C PRO A 215 24.85 4.03 -5.87
N PRO A 216 24.58 4.75 -6.97
CA PRO A 216 23.57 4.31 -7.96
C PRO A 216 23.82 2.92 -8.56
N GLY A 217 25.09 2.53 -8.73
CA GLY A 217 25.49 1.21 -9.22
C GLY A 217 25.23 0.05 -8.27
N LYS A 218 24.94 0.37 -6.98
CA LYS A 218 24.57 -0.61 -5.96
C LYS A 218 23.05 -0.76 -5.78
N ILE A 219 22.23 -0.09 -6.59
CA ILE A 219 20.77 -0.22 -6.60
C ILE A 219 20.37 -0.80 -7.95
N ARG A 220 19.93 -2.05 -7.97
CA ARG A 220 19.69 -2.83 -9.18
C ARG A 220 18.24 -3.26 -9.32
N PRO A 221 17.64 -3.16 -10.52
CA PRO A 221 16.35 -3.74 -10.79
C PRO A 221 16.48 -5.27 -10.94
N LEU A 222 15.54 -6.00 -10.35
CA LEU A 222 15.32 -7.41 -10.62
C LEU A 222 13.96 -7.55 -11.28
N THR A 223 13.95 -7.70 -12.62
CA THR A 223 12.73 -7.66 -13.43
C THR A 223 12.26 -9.04 -13.84
N PHE A 224 10.96 -9.23 -13.84
CA PHE A 224 10.29 -10.47 -14.21
C PHE A 224 9.36 -10.23 -15.40
N ALA A 225 9.28 -11.17 -16.33
CA ALA A 225 8.48 -11.02 -17.55
C ALA A 225 6.98 -10.89 -17.25
N THR A 226 6.49 -11.63 -16.24
CA THR A 226 5.09 -11.61 -15.82
C THR A 226 4.97 -11.42 -14.31
N TYR A 227 3.78 -10.99 -13.85
CA TYR A 227 3.47 -10.96 -12.42
C TYR A 227 3.55 -12.36 -11.79
N GLY A 228 3.13 -13.41 -12.51
CA GLY A 228 3.20 -14.79 -12.01
C GLY A 228 4.63 -15.26 -11.76
N ASP A 229 5.60 -14.87 -12.61
CA ASP A 229 7.02 -15.18 -12.41
C ASP A 229 7.58 -14.41 -11.21
N TYR A 230 7.20 -13.14 -11.07
CA TYR A 230 7.55 -12.31 -9.94
C TYR A 230 6.99 -12.90 -8.62
N ALA A 231 5.71 -13.25 -8.61
CA ALA A 231 5.05 -13.85 -7.45
C ALA A 231 5.73 -15.16 -7.03
N ARG A 232 6.05 -16.02 -7.98
CA ARG A 232 6.78 -17.26 -7.72
C ARG A 232 8.15 -16.99 -7.09
N ALA A 233 8.88 -16.01 -7.60
CA ALA A 233 10.21 -15.68 -7.10
C ALA A 233 10.18 -15.16 -5.65
N TYR A 234 9.27 -14.24 -5.31
CA TYR A 234 9.20 -13.76 -3.92
C TYR A 234 8.66 -14.82 -2.96
N LEU A 235 7.71 -15.67 -3.37
CA LEU A 235 7.26 -16.80 -2.57
C LEU A 235 8.36 -17.85 -2.35
N ASN A 236 9.32 -17.95 -3.25
CA ASN A 236 10.55 -18.75 -3.08
C ASN A 236 11.65 -18.01 -2.32
N ARG A 237 11.42 -16.77 -1.85
CA ARG A 237 12.39 -15.92 -1.12
C ARG A 237 13.60 -15.48 -1.95
N GLU A 238 13.46 -15.44 -3.27
CA GLU A 238 14.53 -15.10 -4.22
C GLU A 238 14.64 -13.57 -4.46
N VAL A 239 13.69 -12.78 -3.95
CA VAL A 239 13.63 -11.33 -4.11
C VAL A 239 14.01 -10.64 -2.82
N MET A 240 14.98 -9.72 -2.85
CA MET A 240 15.45 -8.99 -1.67
C MET A 240 14.44 -7.94 -1.21
N MET A 241 13.86 -7.17 -2.14
CA MET A 241 12.84 -6.16 -1.86
C MET A 241 11.62 -6.46 -2.71
N VAL A 242 10.49 -6.74 -2.06
CA VAL A 242 9.24 -7.18 -2.68
C VAL A 242 8.21 -6.07 -2.64
N THR A 243 7.93 -5.45 -3.80
CA THR A 243 6.85 -4.45 -3.91
C THR A 243 5.55 -5.15 -4.26
N THR A 244 4.54 -4.96 -3.42
CA THR A 244 3.22 -5.55 -3.60
C THR A 244 2.14 -4.64 -3.00
N GLY A 245 0.89 -5.05 -3.16
CA GLY A 245 -0.26 -4.45 -2.48
C GLY A 245 -1.08 -5.53 -1.81
N TRP A 246 -1.80 -5.12 -0.80
CA TRP A 246 -2.79 -5.95 -0.14
C TRP A 246 -4.14 -5.24 -0.12
N THR A 247 -5.18 -5.91 -0.56
CA THR A 247 -6.57 -5.47 -0.41
C THR A 247 -7.21 -6.35 0.65
N MET A 248 -7.81 -5.74 1.66
CA MET A 248 -8.45 -6.49 2.74
C MET A 248 -9.68 -7.24 2.22
N ASP A 249 -9.79 -8.50 2.60
CA ASP A 249 -10.96 -9.35 2.30
C ASP A 249 -12.17 -8.95 3.16
N TYR A 250 -11.92 -8.35 4.31
CA TYR A 250 -12.91 -7.83 5.26
C TYR A 250 -12.32 -6.65 6.03
N PRO A 251 -13.16 -5.69 6.50
CA PRO A 251 -12.71 -4.46 7.16
C PRO A 251 -12.30 -4.72 8.62
N ASP A 252 -11.12 -5.30 8.80
CA ASP A 252 -10.54 -5.64 10.11
C ASP A 252 -9.01 -5.62 9.99
N ALA A 253 -8.32 -4.98 10.93
CA ALA A 253 -6.87 -4.90 10.93
C ALA A 253 -6.18 -6.27 11.01
N GLU A 254 -6.86 -7.32 11.50
CA GLU A 254 -6.34 -8.68 11.48
C GLU A 254 -5.88 -9.08 10.08
N ASN A 255 -6.66 -8.66 9.05
CA ASN A 255 -6.37 -8.99 7.65
C ASN A 255 -5.08 -8.35 7.12
N THR A 256 -4.56 -7.33 7.76
CA THR A 256 -3.28 -6.70 7.38
C THR A 256 -2.14 -7.09 8.32
N VAL A 257 -2.37 -7.20 9.63
CA VAL A 257 -1.29 -7.60 10.56
C VAL A 257 -0.84 -9.05 10.34
N GLN A 258 -1.70 -9.93 9.83
CA GLN A 258 -1.34 -11.31 9.48
C GLN A 258 -0.24 -11.40 8.41
N LEU A 259 -0.01 -10.33 7.64
CA LEU A 259 1.06 -10.24 6.64
C LEU A 259 2.46 -10.20 7.25
N PHE A 260 2.56 -9.95 8.55
CA PHE A 260 3.82 -9.92 9.31
C PHE A 260 3.88 -10.98 10.42
N TYR A 261 2.88 -11.86 10.48
CA TYR A 261 2.86 -12.98 11.43
C TYR A 261 3.90 -14.04 11.05
N GLY A 262 4.80 -14.37 11.96
CA GLY A 262 5.93 -15.26 11.69
C GLY A 262 5.56 -16.62 11.11
N PRO A 263 4.53 -17.33 11.59
CA PRO A 263 4.07 -18.58 10.98
C PRO A 263 3.57 -18.47 9.53
N ASN A 264 3.23 -17.25 9.07
CA ASN A 264 2.76 -16.99 7.70
C ASN A 264 3.90 -16.66 6.70
N VAL A 265 5.18 -16.87 7.06
CA VAL A 265 6.30 -16.64 6.13
C VAL A 265 6.13 -17.41 4.82
N SER A 266 6.78 -16.92 3.78
CA SER A 266 6.70 -17.52 2.43
C SER A 266 6.83 -19.05 2.45
N PRO A 267 5.95 -19.80 1.76
CA PRO A 267 5.03 -19.34 0.72
C PRO A 267 3.66 -18.82 1.23
N GLY A 268 3.52 -18.48 2.51
CA GLY A 268 2.34 -17.82 3.06
C GLY A 268 2.34 -16.31 2.75
N SER A 269 1.42 -15.57 3.39
CA SER A 269 1.17 -14.14 3.12
C SER A 269 2.24 -13.19 3.65
N ASN A 270 3.14 -13.63 4.54
CA ASN A 270 4.24 -12.82 5.08
C ASN A 270 5.43 -12.83 4.12
N ASN A 271 5.37 -11.99 3.09
CA ASN A 271 6.41 -11.88 2.06
C ASN A 271 7.73 -11.28 2.59
N ALA A 272 7.66 -10.51 3.69
CA ALA A 272 8.84 -10.02 4.39
C ALA A 272 9.67 -11.13 5.05
N ASN A 273 9.10 -12.32 5.25
CA ASN A 273 9.68 -13.39 6.07
C ASN A 273 10.04 -12.92 7.49
N TYR A 274 9.27 -11.92 7.98
CA TYR A 274 9.47 -11.31 9.28
C TYR A 274 9.11 -12.26 10.42
N ARG A 275 9.89 -12.23 11.50
CA ARG A 275 9.69 -13.03 12.71
C ARG A 275 10.00 -12.16 13.93
N ASN A 276 9.00 -11.95 14.76
CA ASN A 276 9.14 -11.27 16.04
C ASN A 276 8.26 -11.97 17.07
N GLY A 277 8.88 -12.51 18.12
CA GLY A 277 8.18 -13.33 19.11
C GLY A 277 7.10 -12.56 19.89
N GLU A 278 7.28 -11.26 20.13
CA GLU A 278 6.27 -10.42 20.76
C GLU A 278 5.09 -10.16 19.80
N PHE A 279 5.36 -9.79 18.56
CA PHE A 279 4.35 -9.63 17.52
C PHE A 279 3.52 -10.91 17.37
N ASP A 280 4.17 -12.06 17.26
CA ASP A 280 3.51 -13.35 17.11
C ASP A 280 2.65 -13.71 18.32
N ARG A 281 3.09 -13.37 19.53
CA ARG A 281 2.30 -13.56 20.75
C ARG A 281 1.07 -12.66 20.76
N LEU A 282 1.22 -11.39 20.38
CA LEU A 282 0.12 -10.45 20.30
C LEU A 282 -0.91 -10.89 19.26
N TYR A 283 -0.46 -11.31 18.07
CA TYR A 283 -1.33 -11.83 17.02
C TYR A 283 -2.16 -13.03 17.52
N ARG A 284 -1.53 -14.05 18.07
CA ARG A 284 -2.23 -15.25 18.59
C ARG A 284 -3.24 -14.92 19.69
N SER A 285 -2.97 -13.89 20.50
CA SER A 285 -3.90 -13.50 21.57
C SER A 285 -5.09 -12.69 21.07
N SER A 286 -4.98 -12.00 19.93
CA SER A 286 -5.99 -11.04 19.46
C SER A 286 -6.77 -11.51 18.25
N SER A 287 -6.24 -12.40 17.40
CA SER A 287 -6.88 -12.80 16.14
C SER A 287 -8.26 -13.45 16.30
N SER A 288 -8.55 -14.06 17.45
CA SER A 288 -9.84 -14.66 17.78
C SER A 288 -10.70 -13.81 18.73
N MET A 289 -10.23 -12.62 19.13
CA MET A 289 -11.00 -11.74 20.01
C MET A 289 -12.13 -11.06 19.23
N GLN A 290 -13.25 -10.84 19.90
CA GLN A 290 -14.29 -9.95 19.38
C GLN A 290 -13.77 -8.52 19.27
N ALA A 291 -14.33 -7.73 18.36
CA ALA A 291 -13.99 -6.31 18.20
C ALA A 291 -14.18 -5.57 19.55
N SER A 292 -13.15 -4.86 19.99
CA SER A 292 -13.11 -4.15 21.26
C SER A 292 -11.95 -3.16 21.29
N GLU A 293 -12.01 -2.17 22.16
CA GLU A 293 -10.90 -1.22 22.39
C GLU A 293 -9.59 -1.93 22.77
N MET A 294 -9.67 -3.01 23.54
CA MET A 294 -8.49 -3.80 23.92
C MET A 294 -7.85 -4.44 22.68
N ARG A 295 -8.65 -5.06 21.80
CA ARG A 295 -8.17 -5.66 20.56
C ARG A 295 -7.57 -4.60 19.64
N THR A 296 -8.22 -3.46 19.50
CA THR A 296 -7.72 -2.30 18.75
C THR A 296 -6.36 -1.83 19.27
N ALA A 297 -6.21 -1.71 20.58
CA ALA A 297 -4.93 -1.32 21.19
C ALA A 297 -3.81 -2.35 20.92
N ILE A 298 -4.12 -3.64 20.91
CA ILE A 298 -3.17 -4.69 20.55
C ILE A 298 -2.71 -4.52 19.08
N TYR A 299 -3.63 -4.36 18.13
CA TYR A 299 -3.27 -4.18 16.72
C TYR A 299 -2.47 -2.90 16.48
N ARG A 300 -2.82 -1.79 17.12
CA ARG A 300 -2.03 -0.55 17.08
C ARG A 300 -0.62 -0.74 17.66
N ASN A 301 -0.46 -1.56 18.70
CA ASN A 301 0.86 -1.93 19.21
C ASN A 301 1.64 -2.77 18.19
N MET A 302 1.00 -3.74 17.55
CA MET A 302 1.62 -4.55 16.49
C MET A 302 2.06 -3.69 15.30
N ASN A 303 1.24 -2.71 14.89
CA ASN A 303 1.60 -1.72 13.87
C ASN A 303 2.89 -0.96 14.24
N ARG A 304 3.00 -0.53 15.50
CA ARG A 304 4.21 0.16 16.00
C ARG A 304 5.43 -0.74 15.97
N ILE A 305 5.32 -2.02 16.36
CA ILE A 305 6.42 -2.98 16.31
C ILE A 305 6.96 -3.11 14.87
N VAL A 306 6.09 -3.20 13.86
CA VAL A 306 6.50 -3.27 12.45
C VAL A 306 7.23 -2.00 12.00
N ILE A 307 6.73 -0.82 12.41
CA ILE A 307 7.38 0.47 12.13
C ILE A 307 8.78 0.52 12.77
N ASP A 308 8.87 0.18 14.07
CA ASP A 308 10.11 0.24 14.84
C ASP A 308 11.18 -0.76 14.34
N ASP A 309 10.76 -1.89 13.82
CA ASP A 309 11.65 -2.91 13.24
C ASP A 309 12.05 -2.61 11.79
N CYS A 310 11.46 -1.59 11.17
CA CYS A 310 11.79 -1.14 9.81
C CYS A 310 11.75 -2.30 8.80
N VAL A 311 10.67 -3.09 8.77
CA VAL A 311 10.58 -4.29 7.93
C VAL A 311 9.93 -4.05 6.58
N THR A 312 9.26 -2.90 6.42
CA THR A 312 8.55 -2.55 5.19
C THR A 312 8.55 -1.03 4.95
N ILE A 313 8.67 -0.62 3.70
CA ILE A 313 8.34 0.71 3.23
C ILE A 313 6.86 0.69 2.91
N SER A 314 6.01 1.10 3.87
CA SER A 314 4.57 1.10 3.72
C SER A 314 4.01 2.50 3.88
N GLY A 315 2.82 2.75 3.38
CA GLY A 315 2.20 3.98 3.75
C GLY A 315 1.31 4.67 2.73
N VAL A 316 0.73 3.99 1.76
CA VAL A 316 -0.28 4.59 0.90
C VAL A 316 -1.44 3.66 0.62
N SER A 317 -2.67 4.13 0.91
CA SER A 317 -3.89 3.59 0.33
C SER A 317 -4.23 4.38 -0.93
N ARG A 318 -4.48 3.68 -2.03
CA ARG A 318 -4.85 4.32 -3.29
C ARG A 318 -6.31 4.76 -3.23
N ARG A 319 -6.64 5.79 -3.97
CA ARG A 319 -8.03 6.16 -4.20
C ARG A 319 -8.43 5.68 -5.59
N LEU A 320 -9.53 4.97 -5.65
CA LEU A 320 -10.14 4.51 -6.90
C LEU A 320 -11.19 5.53 -7.31
N ILE A 321 -11.11 5.97 -8.54
CA ILE A 321 -12.05 6.91 -9.16
C ILE A 321 -12.66 6.25 -10.38
#